data_ec5c0357fe91c53490912166f34ef14d
#
_entry.id   ec5c0357fe91c53490912166f34ef14d
#
_cell.length_a   1.000
_cell.length_b   1.000
_cell.length_c   1.000
_cell.angle_alpha   90.00
_cell.angle_beta   90.00
_cell.angle_gamma   90.00
#
_symmetry.space_group_name_H-M   'P 1'
#
loop_
_entity.id
_entity.type
_entity.pdbx_description
1 polymer ?
#
loop_
_entity_poly.entity_id
_entity_poly.type
_entity_poly.pdbx_seq_one_letter_code
_entity_poly.pdbx_strand_id
1 'polypeptide(L)'
;NEEDNVGNEVVNAAAIAENNNNGAREVEEGDHDVEDNMGRIVMERIRWPVQDLQKGCKWTTDLMANFAIYFGHILSTSFYPVLQRAIGVGSAFEGWSPRERDVVYRVLVPMTPPRGHTFHLELDTAGQRCVRNFRVRVQLECTCTGEHQGADMLCFLHHPEEELRSNQDPSLLHTLCTASYLDVQKTARWFYQLVRAIWPALPQSHTWHLVLLPSRHSCQFKVTNGRESFRIEVLFGVRQGDSDVFVSSQPREACTPSTTWPETYAVAEVKFFKYIARRVPPDSLHLKCLQFFTRLQLGSGFSTYTIKTVVMHLLTIIPVSRWRRRDFVRRLMDISENLRLCVEVRRLNHFILGNRRLPREISLPPEVQMSRTCNLFHHLVMDPVAHSQAMSEY
;
A
#
# COMPACT_ATOMS: atom_id res chain seq x y z
N ASN A 1 17.03 25.91 9.42
CA ASN A 1 16.48 27.05 8.65
C ASN A 1 16.85 27.03 7.15
N GLU A 2 17.98 26.45 6.74
CA GLU A 2 18.35 26.30 5.31
C GLU A 2 17.70 25.05 4.67
N GLU A 3 17.46 24.01 5.44
CA GLU A 3 16.85 22.76 4.92
C GLU A 3 15.37 22.90 4.56
N ASP A 4 14.64 23.82 5.20
CA ASP A 4 13.23 24.08 4.87
C ASP A 4 13.04 24.87 3.58
N ASN A 5 14.08 25.56 3.12
CA ASN A 5 14.03 26.40 1.91
C ASN A 5 14.20 25.59 0.62
N VAL A 6 15.01 24.53 0.63
CA VAL A 6 15.25 23.67 -0.55
C VAL A 6 14.01 22.84 -0.90
N GLY A 7 13.24 22.43 0.09
CA GLY A 7 11.96 21.75 -0.15
C GLY A 7 10.91 22.62 -0.82
N ASN A 8 10.97 23.95 -0.56
CA ASN A 8 10.12 24.92 -1.22
C ASN A 8 10.60 25.26 -2.65
N GLU A 9 11.89 25.15 -2.94
CA GLU A 9 12.42 25.42 -4.28
C GLU A 9 12.04 24.34 -5.30
N VAL A 10 12.03 23.06 -4.89
CA VAL A 10 11.56 21.96 -5.76
C VAL A 10 10.06 22.09 -6.06
N VAL A 11 9.27 22.56 -5.09
CA VAL A 11 7.84 22.86 -5.27
C VAL A 11 7.65 24.12 -6.14
N ASN A 12 8.52 25.12 -5.98
CA ASN A 12 8.45 26.37 -6.74
C ASN A 12 8.93 26.24 -8.18
N ALA A 13 9.86 25.33 -8.51
CA ALA A 13 10.29 25.09 -9.88
C ALA A 13 9.15 24.59 -10.78
N ALA A 14 8.27 23.74 -10.25
CA ALA A 14 7.05 23.32 -10.96
C ALA A 14 6.04 24.49 -11.12
N ALA A 15 5.97 25.41 -10.15
CA ALA A 15 5.10 26.57 -10.19
C ALA A 15 5.63 27.69 -11.12
N ILE A 16 6.97 27.81 -11.26
CA ILE A 16 7.61 28.79 -12.16
C ILE A 16 7.38 28.40 -13.63
N ALA A 17 7.31 27.12 -13.95
CA ALA A 17 6.93 26.66 -15.29
C ALA A 17 5.49 27.06 -15.69
N GLU A 18 4.60 27.27 -14.73
CA GLU A 18 3.24 27.77 -15.01
C GLU A 18 3.16 29.28 -15.29
N ASN A 19 4.03 30.09 -14.64
CA ASN A 19 3.96 31.54 -14.77
C ASN A 19 4.57 32.10 -16.09
N ASN A 20 5.48 31.35 -16.71
CA ASN A 20 6.06 31.78 -18.00
C ASN A 20 5.15 31.54 -19.21
N ASN A 21 3.98 30.96 -19.04
CA ASN A 21 3.04 30.62 -20.12
C ASN A 21 1.98 31.71 -20.40
N ASN A 22 1.99 32.85 -19.69
CA ASN A 22 0.99 33.89 -19.89
C ASN A 22 1.43 34.99 -20.91
N GLY A 23 2.59 34.86 -21.53
CA GLY A 23 3.17 35.88 -22.45
C GLY A 23 3.23 35.51 -23.93
N ALA A 24 2.85 34.32 -24.35
CA ALA A 24 3.00 33.88 -25.75
C ALA A 24 1.66 33.36 -26.30
N ARG A 25 0.79 34.25 -26.74
CA ARG A 25 -0.57 33.93 -27.23
C ARG A 25 -0.71 33.81 -28.76
N GLU A 26 0.34 33.95 -29.55
CA GLU A 26 0.25 33.99 -31.03
C GLU A 26 1.12 32.97 -31.81
N VAL A 27 1.82 32.02 -31.15
CA VAL A 27 2.61 30.99 -31.84
C VAL A 27 2.08 29.56 -31.53
N GLU A 28 0.98 29.42 -30.79
CA GLU A 28 0.59 28.18 -30.15
C GLU A 28 -0.25 27.18 -30.98
N GLU A 29 -0.92 27.57 -32.06
CA GLU A 29 -1.81 26.66 -32.80
C GLU A 29 -1.07 25.54 -33.56
N GLY A 30 0.10 25.80 -34.09
CA GLY A 30 0.88 24.80 -34.83
C GLY A 30 1.63 23.80 -33.96
N ASP A 31 2.00 24.19 -32.74
CA ASP A 31 2.75 23.33 -31.80
C ASP A 31 1.82 22.38 -31.04
N HIS A 32 0.58 22.79 -30.78
CA HIS A 32 -0.45 21.98 -30.15
C HIS A 32 -0.88 20.75 -30.98
N ASP A 33 -1.00 20.90 -32.30
CA ASP A 33 -1.35 19.80 -33.19
C ASP A 33 -0.22 18.76 -33.29
N VAL A 34 1.04 19.18 -33.20
CA VAL A 34 2.19 18.28 -33.20
C VAL A 34 2.30 17.52 -31.88
N GLU A 35 2.10 18.20 -30.74
CA GLU A 35 2.10 17.55 -29.42
C GLU A 35 0.94 16.56 -29.26
N ASP A 36 -0.27 16.89 -29.74
CA ASP A 36 -1.43 16.00 -29.66
C ASP A 36 -1.23 14.77 -30.57
N ASN A 37 -0.65 14.95 -31.75
CA ASN A 37 -0.33 13.85 -32.66
C ASN A 37 0.77 12.95 -32.10
N MET A 38 1.82 13.51 -31.51
CA MET A 38 2.89 12.77 -30.84
C MET A 38 2.34 12.00 -29.63
N GLY A 39 1.52 12.64 -28.81
CA GLY A 39 0.82 12.01 -27.70
C GLY A 39 -0.03 10.83 -28.13
N ARG A 40 -0.75 10.94 -29.25
CA ARG A 40 -1.54 9.84 -29.82
C ARG A 40 -0.66 8.67 -30.28
N ILE A 41 0.42 8.93 -31.02
CA ILE A 41 1.35 7.90 -31.50
C ILE A 41 2.00 7.15 -30.32
N VAL A 42 2.43 7.88 -29.29
CA VAL A 42 3.02 7.30 -28.10
C VAL A 42 1.98 6.43 -27.37
N MET A 43 0.76 6.94 -27.20
CA MET A 43 -0.35 6.21 -26.57
C MET A 43 -0.73 4.90 -27.28
N GLU A 44 -0.72 4.88 -28.61
CA GLU A 44 -1.00 3.70 -29.41
C GLU A 44 0.08 2.62 -29.28
N ARG A 45 1.32 3.02 -28.97
CA ARG A 45 2.46 2.09 -28.77
C ARG A 45 2.54 1.54 -27.35
N ILE A 46 1.84 2.13 -26.40
CA ILE A 46 1.85 1.65 -25.01
C ILE A 46 0.99 0.39 -24.92
N ARG A 47 1.60 -0.67 -24.41
CA ARG A 47 0.88 -1.87 -24.04
C ARG A 47 0.31 -1.74 -22.64
N TRP A 48 -1.01 -1.70 -22.55
CA TRP A 48 -1.73 -1.66 -21.28
C TRP A 48 -1.79 -3.07 -20.65
N PRO A 49 -2.16 -3.20 -19.37
CA PRO A 49 -2.42 -4.51 -18.78
C PRO A 49 -3.41 -5.30 -19.65
N VAL A 50 -3.07 -6.55 -19.93
CA VAL A 50 -3.97 -7.48 -20.65
C VAL A 50 -5.24 -7.73 -19.86
N GLN A 51 -5.14 -7.65 -18.54
CA GLN A 51 -6.28 -7.86 -17.65
C GLN A 51 -7.00 -6.53 -17.37
N ASP A 52 -8.34 -6.59 -17.37
CA ASP A 52 -9.17 -5.51 -16.84
C ASP A 52 -8.98 -5.40 -15.32
N LEU A 53 -8.31 -4.33 -14.89
CA LEU A 53 -8.01 -4.10 -13.48
C LEU A 53 -9.28 -3.95 -12.64
N GLN A 54 -10.32 -3.29 -13.14
CA GLN A 54 -11.58 -3.14 -12.41
C GLN A 54 -12.25 -4.48 -12.18
N LYS A 55 -12.27 -5.35 -13.19
CA LYS A 55 -12.81 -6.71 -13.10
C LYS A 55 -12.04 -7.54 -12.08
N GLY A 56 -10.71 -7.50 -12.13
CA GLY A 56 -9.86 -8.21 -11.18
C GLY A 56 -9.99 -7.70 -9.75
N CYS A 57 -10.08 -6.38 -9.55
CA CYS A 57 -10.33 -5.77 -8.24
C CYS A 57 -11.69 -6.19 -7.68
N LYS A 58 -12.75 -6.15 -8.51
CA LYS A 58 -14.08 -6.57 -8.09
C LYS A 58 -14.11 -8.05 -7.73
N TRP A 59 -13.55 -8.90 -8.58
CA TRP A 59 -13.48 -10.34 -8.34
C TRP A 59 -12.73 -10.67 -7.04
N THR A 60 -11.61 -10.03 -6.81
CA THR A 60 -10.82 -10.18 -5.57
C THR A 60 -11.61 -9.73 -4.35
N THR A 61 -12.30 -8.61 -4.43
CA THR A 61 -13.13 -8.08 -3.34
C THR A 61 -14.27 -9.03 -3.01
N ASP A 62 -14.95 -9.57 -4.01
CA ASP A 62 -16.05 -10.53 -3.84
C ASP A 62 -15.55 -11.85 -3.22
N LEU A 63 -14.38 -12.34 -3.66
CA LEU A 63 -13.74 -13.51 -3.09
C LEU A 63 -13.42 -13.31 -1.60
N MET A 64 -12.80 -12.19 -1.26
CA MET A 64 -12.44 -11.89 0.14
C MET A 64 -13.68 -11.72 1.02
N ALA A 65 -14.77 -11.16 0.49
CA ALA A 65 -16.05 -11.08 1.20
C ALA A 65 -16.63 -12.47 1.50
N ASN A 66 -16.55 -13.40 0.54
CA ASN A 66 -16.99 -14.79 0.75
C ASN A 66 -16.12 -15.51 1.78
N PHE A 67 -14.79 -15.36 1.71
CA PHE A 67 -13.91 -15.88 2.76
C PHE A 67 -14.27 -15.35 4.14
N ALA A 68 -14.55 -14.03 4.25
CA ALA A 68 -14.87 -13.39 5.52
C ALA A 68 -16.10 -14.00 6.21
N ILE A 69 -17.11 -14.41 5.45
CA ILE A 69 -18.31 -15.07 5.99
C ILE A 69 -17.91 -16.40 6.67
N TYR A 70 -17.16 -17.25 6.01
CA TYR A 70 -16.71 -18.52 6.55
C TYR A 70 -15.74 -18.36 7.72
N PHE A 71 -14.81 -17.39 7.63
CA PHE A 71 -13.90 -17.07 8.73
C PHE A 71 -14.67 -16.65 9.99
N GLY A 72 -15.70 -15.83 9.83
CA GLY A 72 -16.55 -15.39 10.93
C GLY A 72 -17.21 -16.58 11.66
N HIS A 73 -17.65 -17.59 10.93
CA HIS A 73 -18.25 -18.80 11.54
C HIS A 73 -17.20 -19.70 12.20
N ILE A 74 -16.11 -20.01 11.50
CA ILE A 74 -15.12 -20.98 11.99
C ILE A 74 -14.32 -20.41 13.16
N LEU A 75 -14.03 -19.12 13.16
CA LEU A 75 -13.20 -18.48 14.18
C LEU A 75 -14.00 -17.89 15.34
N SER A 76 -15.33 -18.01 15.35
CA SER A 76 -16.21 -17.35 16.34
C SER A 76 -15.94 -17.77 17.79
N THR A 77 -15.49 -19.00 18.01
CA THR A 77 -15.18 -19.55 19.33
C THR A 77 -13.69 -19.64 19.63
N SER A 78 -12.85 -19.28 18.66
CA SER A 78 -11.40 -19.34 18.80
C SER A 78 -10.82 -18.06 19.40
N PHE A 79 -9.54 -18.11 19.79
CA PHE A 79 -8.75 -16.97 20.22
C PHE A 79 -7.69 -16.57 19.18
N TYR A 80 -7.97 -16.84 17.91
CA TYR A 80 -7.23 -16.23 16.79
C TYR A 80 -7.63 -14.77 16.59
N PRO A 81 -6.82 -13.96 15.93
CA PRO A 81 -7.20 -12.58 15.63
C PRO A 81 -8.55 -12.49 14.92
N VAL A 82 -9.34 -11.50 15.25
CA VAL A 82 -10.60 -11.22 14.56
C VAL A 82 -10.27 -10.51 13.25
N LEU A 83 -10.63 -11.13 12.13
CA LEU A 83 -10.38 -10.62 10.79
C LEU A 83 -11.47 -9.64 10.40
N GLN A 84 -11.07 -8.42 10.02
CA GLN A 84 -11.95 -7.38 9.53
C GLN A 84 -12.06 -7.45 8.00
N ARG A 85 -12.97 -6.63 7.44
CA ARG A 85 -13.15 -6.54 5.99
C ARG A 85 -11.83 -6.18 5.29
N ALA A 86 -11.46 -6.94 4.26
CA ALA A 86 -10.29 -6.71 3.46
C ALA A 86 -10.35 -5.36 2.73
N ILE A 87 -9.23 -4.66 2.68
CA ILE A 87 -9.06 -3.37 2.02
C ILE A 87 -8.15 -3.59 0.81
N GLY A 88 -8.65 -3.28 -0.40
CA GLY A 88 -7.82 -3.31 -1.61
C GLY A 88 -6.76 -2.21 -1.57
N VAL A 89 -5.51 -2.57 -1.82
CA VAL A 89 -4.35 -1.67 -1.80
C VAL A 89 -3.42 -1.94 -2.99
N GLY A 90 -2.47 -1.04 -3.19
CA GLY A 90 -1.48 -1.17 -4.25
C GLY A 90 -1.97 -0.75 -5.64
N SER A 91 -1.10 -0.87 -6.62
CA SER A 91 -1.29 -0.29 -7.96
C SER A 91 -2.58 -0.73 -8.65
N ALA A 92 -2.94 -2.00 -8.60
CA ALA A 92 -4.16 -2.49 -9.25
C ALA A 92 -5.43 -1.80 -8.71
N PHE A 93 -5.54 -1.66 -7.38
CA PHE A 93 -6.65 -0.95 -6.74
C PHE A 93 -6.57 0.58 -6.86
N GLU A 94 -5.41 1.12 -7.20
CA GLU A 94 -5.22 2.52 -7.58
C GLU A 94 -5.55 2.77 -9.06
N GLY A 95 -5.72 1.73 -9.86
CA GLY A 95 -6.14 1.78 -11.26
C GLY A 95 -5.01 1.76 -12.28
N TRP A 96 -3.82 1.31 -11.92
CA TRP A 96 -2.65 1.20 -12.82
C TRP A 96 -1.84 -0.07 -12.56
N SER A 97 -0.92 -0.39 -13.46
CA SER A 97 -0.02 -1.52 -13.28
C SER A 97 1.39 -1.19 -13.78
N PRO A 98 2.43 -1.47 -12.97
CA PRO A 98 3.82 -1.26 -13.40
C PRO A 98 4.26 -2.21 -14.52
N ARG A 99 3.53 -3.30 -14.75
CA ARG A 99 3.82 -4.31 -15.77
C ARG A 99 2.58 -4.62 -16.60
N GLU A 100 2.80 -5.03 -17.85
CA GLU A 100 1.73 -5.46 -18.75
C GLU A 100 1.10 -6.78 -18.30
N ARG A 101 1.94 -7.68 -17.79
CA ARG A 101 1.55 -9.02 -17.29
C ARG A 101 1.88 -9.14 -15.80
N ASP A 102 1.39 -10.19 -15.18
CA ASP A 102 1.62 -10.52 -13.78
C ASP A 102 1.11 -9.44 -12.80
N VAL A 103 -0.09 -8.93 -13.10
CA VAL A 103 -0.79 -8.02 -12.18
C VAL A 103 -1.07 -8.72 -10.87
N VAL A 104 -0.69 -8.08 -9.75
CA VAL A 104 -0.95 -8.57 -8.41
C VAL A 104 -2.04 -7.73 -7.76
N TYR A 105 -3.13 -8.39 -7.37
CA TYR A 105 -4.22 -7.78 -6.59
C TYR A 105 -3.92 -7.94 -5.11
N ARG A 106 -3.51 -6.85 -4.46
CA ARG A 106 -3.18 -6.84 -3.03
C ARG A 106 -4.35 -6.41 -2.20
N VAL A 107 -4.59 -7.14 -1.12
CA VAL A 107 -5.56 -6.77 -0.09
C VAL A 107 -4.89 -6.79 1.26
N LEU A 108 -5.25 -5.83 2.11
CA LEU A 108 -4.86 -5.77 3.50
C LEU A 108 -6.05 -6.21 4.34
N VAL A 109 -5.87 -7.25 5.15
CA VAL A 109 -6.87 -7.72 6.10
C VAL A 109 -6.53 -7.16 7.48
N PRO A 110 -7.29 -6.21 8.00
CA PRO A 110 -7.10 -5.71 9.35
C PRO A 110 -7.43 -6.79 10.38
N MET A 111 -6.62 -6.86 11.41
CA MET A 111 -6.81 -7.77 12.53
C MET A 111 -7.04 -6.99 13.82
N THR A 112 -8.00 -7.43 14.61
CA THR A 112 -8.24 -6.94 15.96
C THR A 112 -8.03 -8.08 16.97
N PRO A 113 -7.71 -7.78 18.26
CA PRO A 113 -7.49 -8.81 19.25
C PRO A 113 -8.77 -9.61 19.52
N PRO A 114 -8.67 -10.92 19.77
CA PRO A 114 -9.78 -11.73 20.23
C PRO A 114 -10.15 -11.37 21.68
N ARG A 115 -11.26 -11.92 22.16
CA ARG A 115 -11.71 -11.72 23.54
C ARG A 115 -10.61 -12.09 24.55
N GLY A 116 -10.46 -11.28 25.60
CA GLY A 116 -9.46 -11.46 26.63
C GLY A 116 -8.02 -11.09 26.23
N HIS A 117 -7.85 -10.44 25.08
CA HIS A 117 -6.56 -10.03 24.57
C HIS A 117 -6.59 -8.55 24.10
N THR A 118 -5.45 -7.90 24.20
CA THR A 118 -5.23 -6.55 23.65
C THR A 118 -3.96 -6.50 22.81
N PHE A 119 -3.93 -5.61 21.83
CA PHE A 119 -2.75 -5.31 21.01
C PHE A 119 -2.14 -3.97 21.41
N HIS A 120 -0.84 -3.96 21.62
CA HIS A 120 -0.06 -2.75 21.89
C HIS A 120 1.02 -2.60 20.83
N LEU A 121 0.98 -1.51 20.10
CA LEU A 121 1.97 -1.19 19.08
C LEU A 121 3.19 -0.55 19.74
N GLU A 122 4.32 -1.21 19.67
CA GLU A 122 5.59 -0.73 20.21
C GLU A 122 6.52 -0.36 19.05
N LEU A 123 6.91 0.93 19.00
CA LEU A 123 7.85 1.42 18.00
C LEU A 123 9.24 0.85 18.24
N ASP A 124 9.83 0.24 17.22
CA ASP A 124 11.21 -0.18 17.23
C ASP A 124 12.11 1.01 16.86
N THR A 125 12.90 1.45 17.85
CA THR A 125 13.79 2.61 17.71
C THR A 125 15.10 2.30 16.97
N ALA A 126 15.37 1.04 16.67
CA ALA A 126 16.62 0.60 16.02
C ALA A 126 16.62 0.79 14.49
N GLY A 127 15.54 1.30 13.89
CA GLY A 127 15.36 1.39 12.44
C GLY A 127 15.91 2.65 11.78
N GLN A 128 16.00 2.62 10.45
CA GLN A 128 16.36 3.76 9.61
C GLN A 128 15.32 4.90 9.73
N ARG A 129 15.76 6.14 9.55
CA ARG A 129 14.94 7.36 9.79
C ARG A 129 13.61 7.42 9.04
N CYS A 130 13.49 6.76 7.89
CA CYS A 130 12.28 6.76 7.06
C CYS A 130 11.43 5.50 7.19
N VAL A 131 11.91 4.47 7.89
CA VAL A 131 11.21 3.21 8.09
C VAL A 131 10.81 3.13 9.55
N ARG A 132 9.50 3.20 9.80
CA ARG A 132 8.96 2.99 11.14
C ARG A 132 8.54 1.52 11.25
N ASN A 133 9.31 0.77 12.02
CA ASN A 133 9.02 -0.62 12.35
C ASN A 133 8.40 -0.72 13.73
N PHE A 134 7.44 -1.61 13.87
CA PHE A 134 6.73 -1.85 15.11
C PHE A 134 6.80 -3.33 15.48
N ARG A 135 6.57 -3.60 16.76
CA ARG A 135 6.19 -4.91 17.25
C ARG A 135 4.78 -4.82 17.82
N VAL A 136 3.98 -5.86 17.61
CA VAL A 136 2.62 -5.94 18.14
C VAL A 136 2.66 -6.82 19.38
N ARG A 137 2.71 -6.21 20.56
CA ARG A 137 2.66 -6.94 21.83
C ARG A 137 1.23 -7.37 22.12
N VAL A 138 1.05 -8.64 22.42
CA VAL A 138 -0.22 -9.25 22.82
C VAL A 138 -0.23 -9.39 24.32
N GLN A 139 -1.25 -8.83 24.96
CA GLN A 139 -1.42 -8.85 26.41
C GLN A 139 -2.79 -9.44 26.75
N LEU A 140 -2.82 -10.25 27.80
CA LEU A 140 -4.08 -10.76 28.35
C LEU A 140 -4.81 -9.69 29.13
N GLU A 141 -6.13 -9.69 29.01
CA GLU A 141 -7.04 -8.80 29.72
C GLU A 141 -8.06 -9.62 30.49
N CYS A 142 -8.41 -9.15 31.70
CA CYS A 142 -9.40 -9.79 32.53
C CYS A 142 -10.81 -9.68 31.93
N THR A 143 -11.53 -10.80 31.85
CA THR A 143 -12.89 -10.87 31.31
C THR A 143 -13.95 -11.19 32.42
N CYS A 144 -13.55 -11.20 33.69
CA CYS A 144 -14.42 -11.61 34.80
C CYS A 144 -15.52 -10.59 35.16
N THR A 145 -15.34 -9.30 34.82
CA THR A 145 -16.22 -8.20 35.24
C THR A 145 -17.04 -7.56 34.13
N GLY A 146 -16.98 -8.09 32.91
CA GLY A 146 -17.74 -7.54 31.76
C GLY A 146 -19.21 -7.91 31.80
N GLU A 147 -20.08 -7.01 31.32
CA GLU A 147 -21.54 -7.25 31.17
C GLU A 147 -21.88 -8.38 30.20
N HIS A 148 -20.89 -8.92 29.52
CA HIS A 148 -21.00 -10.13 28.67
C HIS A 148 -20.39 -11.34 29.36
N GLN A 149 -20.95 -11.72 30.52
CA GLN A 149 -20.85 -13.09 31.03
C GLN A 149 -21.63 -14.02 30.09
N GLY A 150 -21.14 -14.19 28.87
CA GLY A 150 -21.49 -15.35 28.07
C GLY A 150 -20.91 -16.55 28.80
N ALA A 151 -21.73 -17.50 29.16
CA ALA A 151 -21.41 -18.65 30.01
C ALA A 151 -20.28 -19.56 29.54
N ASP A 152 -19.60 -19.24 28.44
CA ASP A 152 -18.75 -20.16 27.67
C ASP A 152 -17.27 -19.76 27.57
N MET A 153 -16.80 -18.72 28.27
CA MET A 153 -15.39 -18.32 28.24
C MET A 153 -14.78 -18.20 29.63
N LEU A 154 -13.73 -18.96 29.89
CA LEU A 154 -12.91 -18.84 31.09
C LEU A 154 -11.87 -17.73 30.94
N CYS A 155 -11.72 -16.89 31.95
CA CYS A 155 -10.71 -15.85 31.97
C CYS A 155 -9.29 -16.43 32.02
N PHE A 156 -8.44 -16.09 31.07
CA PHE A 156 -7.05 -16.57 31.01
C PHE A 156 -6.19 -16.16 32.20
N LEU A 157 -6.57 -15.08 32.92
CA LEU A 157 -5.82 -14.59 34.07
C LEU A 157 -6.22 -15.23 35.38
N HIS A 158 -7.44 -15.80 35.51
CA HIS A 158 -7.99 -16.23 36.80
C HIS A 158 -8.32 -17.71 36.87
N HIS A 159 -8.08 -18.46 35.81
CA HIS A 159 -8.25 -19.92 35.82
C HIS A 159 -6.92 -20.65 35.63
N PRO A 160 -6.73 -21.81 36.25
CA PRO A 160 -5.54 -22.64 36.08
C PRO A 160 -5.38 -23.10 34.62
N GLU A 161 -4.14 -23.25 34.17
CA GLU A 161 -3.83 -23.66 32.80
C GLU A 161 -4.45 -25.02 32.41
N GLU A 162 -4.54 -25.94 33.36
CA GLU A 162 -5.14 -27.25 33.14
C GLU A 162 -6.65 -27.17 32.85
N GLU A 163 -7.35 -26.29 33.58
CA GLU A 163 -8.77 -26.02 33.36
C GLU A 163 -9.02 -25.34 32.03
N LEU A 164 -8.19 -24.35 31.69
CA LEU A 164 -8.25 -23.64 30.40
C LEU A 164 -8.06 -24.60 29.22
N ARG A 165 -7.03 -25.44 29.26
CA ARG A 165 -6.74 -26.43 28.21
C ARG A 165 -7.86 -27.45 28.00
N SER A 166 -8.58 -27.80 29.07
CA SER A 166 -9.64 -28.78 28.99
C SER A 166 -10.96 -28.22 28.44
N ASN A 167 -11.20 -26.91 28.58
CA ASN A 167 -12.52 -26.33 28.37
C ASN A 167 -12.58 -25.31 27.22
N GLN A 168 -11.45 -24.84 26.73
CA GLN A 168 -11.42 -23.85 25.62
C GLN A 168 -10.15 -23.93 24.76
N ASP A 169 -10.20 -23.29 23.59
CA ASP A 169 -9.05 -23.17 22.70
C ASP A 169 -7.89 -22.39 23.35
N PRO A 170 -6.65 -22.65 22.94
CA PRO A 170 -5.50 -21.92 23.46
C PRO A 170 -5.55 -20.43 23.17
N SER A 171 -4.95 -19.64 24.08
CA SER A 171 -4.74 -18.21 23.90
C SER A 171 -3.94 -17.91 22.63
N LEU A 172 -4.18 -16.76 22.04
CA LEU A 172 -3.38 -16.22 20.93
C LEU A 172 -1.87 -16.20 21.24
N LEU A 173 -1.50 -16.00 22.52
CA LEU A 173 -0.10 -16.05 22.96
C LEU A 173 0.58 -17.39 22.65
N HIS A 174 -0.16 -18.49 22.67
CA HIS A 174 0.35 -19.85 22.40
C HIS A 174 0.28 -20.27 20.94
N THR A 175 -0.46 -19.54 20.11
CA THR A 175 -0.68 -19.90 18.69
C THR A 175 0.15 -19.06 17.72
N LEU A 176 -0.07 -17.76 17.68
CA LEU A 176 0.53 -16.87 16.67
C LEU A 176 1.59 -15.91 17.22
N CYS A 177 1.94 -16.01 18.49
CA CYS A 177 2.95 -15.16 19.11
C CYS A 177 4.30 -15.86 19.27
N THR A 178 5.34 -15.05 19.31
CA THR A 178 6.70 -15.41 19.72
C THR A 178 7.11 -14.40 20.79
N ALA A 179 7.44 -14.89 22.00
CA ALA A 179 7.77 -14.06 23.15
C ALA A 179 6.75 -12.91 23.40
N SER A 180 5.46 -13.23 23.40
CA SER A 180 4.34 -12.28 23.58
C SER A 180 4.13 -11.26 22.44
N TYR A 181 4.87 -11.36 21.35
CA TYR A 181 4.70 -10.53 20.16
C TYR A 181 4.07 -11.33 19.02
N LEU A 182 3.12 -10.71 18.34
CA LEU A 182 2.48 -11.30 17.15
C LEU A 182 3.53 -11.59 16.09
N ASP A 183 3.53 -12.81 15.58
CA ASP A 183 4.53 -13.31 14.63
C ASP A 183 3.96 -13.33 13.20
N VAL A 184 4.60 -12.60 12.29
CA VAL A 184 4.20 -12.48 10.88
C VAL A 184 4.17 -13.85 10.19
N GLN A 185 5.20 -14.67 10.40
CA GLN A 185 5.30 -15.98 9.71
C GLN A 185 4.27 -16.97 10.21
N LYS A 186 4.04 -17.00 11.53
CA LYS A 186 2.97 -17.82 12.13
C LYS A 186 1.59 -17.39 11.64
N THR A 187 1.35 -16.08 11.56
CA THR A 187 0.08 -15.52 11.05
C THR A 187 -0.12 -15.87 9.58
N ALA A 188 0.89 -15.72 8.74
CA ALA A 188 0.81 -16.07 7.32
C ALA A 188 0.55 -17.57 7.12
N ARG A 189 1.22 -18.43 7.89
CA ARG A 189 1.01 -19.89 7.84
C ARG A 189 -0.39 -20.29 8.28
N TRP A 190 -0.88 -19.70 9.35
CA TRP A 190 -2.25 -19.92 9.83
C TRP A 190 -3.28 -19.55 8.77
N PHE A 191 -3.16 -18.36 8.19
CA PHE A 191 -4.08 -17.88 7.15
C PHE A 191 -4.01 -18.75 5.88
N TYR A 192 -2.82 -19.18 5.50
CA TYR A 192 -2.61 -20.12 4.38
C TYR A 192 -3.41 -21.41 4.59
N GLN A 193 -3.34 -22.01 5.79
CA GLN A 193 -4.10 -23.20 6.12
C GLN A 193 -5.61 -22.95 6.12
N LEU A 194 -6.01 -21.79 6.59
CA LEU A 194 -7.41 -21.38 6.63
C LEU A 194 -7.99 -21.21 5.22
N VAL A 195 -7.27 -20.56 4.31
CA VAL A 195 -7.65 -20.45 2.90
C VAL A 195 -7.75 -21.83 2.24
N ARG A 196 -6.76 -22.68 2.47
CA ARG A 196 -6.75 -24.05 1.94
C ARG A 196 -7.95 -24.88 2.39
N ALA A 197 -8.31 -24.77 3.65
CA ALA A 197 -9.43 -25.51 4.24
C ALA A 197 -10.79 -25.01 3.74
N ILE A 198 -10.94 -23.71 3.56
CA ILE A 198 -12.23 -23.08 3.25
C ILE A 198 -12.49 -23.02 1.74
N TRP A 199 -11.47 -22.92 0.90
CA TRP A 199 -11.62 -22.79 -0.54
C TRP A 199 -12.65 -23.74 -1.17
N PRO A 200 -12.68 -25.05 -0.87
CA PRO A 200 -13.64 -25.99 -1.46
C PRO A 200 -15.11 -25.64 -1.16
N ALA A 201 -15.37 -24.92 -0.08
CA ALA A 201 -16.73 -24.52 0.30
C ALA A 201 -17.21 -23.23 -0.39
N LEU A 202 -16.30 -22.46 -1.01
CA LEU A 202 -16.66 -21.22 -1.69
C LEU A 202 -17.33 -21.46 -3.04
N PRO A 203 -18.30 -20.62 -3.45
CA PRO A 203 -18.93 -20.69 -4.77
C PRO A 203 -17.91 -20.64 -5.92
N GLN A 204 -16.87 -19.86 -5.79
CA GLN A 204 -15.82 -19.69 -6.79
C GLN A 204 -15.06 -21.00 -7.08
N SER A 205 -14.97 -21.91 -6.12
CA SER A 205 -14.26 -23.20 -6.27
C SER A 205 -14.85 -24.10 -7.35
N HIS A 206 -16.12 -23.92 -7.73
CA HIS A 206 -16.79 -24.70 -8.76
C HIS A 206 -16.28 -24.39 -10.18
N THR A 207 -15.81 -23.19 -10.43
CA THR A 207 -15.40 -22.71 -11.76
C THR A 207 -13.96 -22.23 -11.83
N TRP A 208 -13.33 -22.01 -10.68
CA TRP A 208 -11.95 -21.56 -10.57
C TRP A 208 -11.08 -22.59 -9.87
N HIS A 209 -9.83 -22.68 -10.31
CA HIS A 209 -8.80 -23.48 -9.68
C HIS A 209 -7.84 -22.58 -8.89
N LEU A 210 -7.60 -22.93 -7.63
CA LEU A 210 -6.71 -22.17 -6.75
C LEU A 210 -5.38 -22.92 -6.56
N VAL A 211 -4.27 -22.18 -6.76
CA VAL A 211 -2.92 -22.63 -6.47
C VAL A 211 -2.32 -21.70 -5.43
N LEU A 212 -1.96 -22.24 -4.29
CA LEU A 212 -1.27 -21.51 -3.23
C LEU A 212 0.22 -21.34 -3.61
N LEU A 213 0.74 -20.13 -3.45
CA LEU A 213 2.11 -19.78 -3.75
C LEU A 213 2.91 -19.65 -2.44
N PRO A 214 4.20 -20.07 -2.42
CA PRO A 214 5.00 -19.95 -1.22
C PRO A 214 5.27 -18.49 -0.86
N SER A 215 5.03 -18.15 0.41
CA SER A 215 5.41 -16.87 1.00
C SER A 215 5.55 -17.02 2.52
N ARG A 216 6.49 -16.29 3.11
CA ARG A 216 6.72 -16.30 4.57
C ARG A 216 5.95 -15.20 5.31
N HIS A 217 5.50 -14.17 4.60
CA HIS A 217 5.02 -12.93 5.21
C HIS A 217 3.61 -12.54 4.75
N SER A 218 3.10 -13.21 3.74
CA SER A 218 1.77 -12.98 3.19
C SER A 218 1.14 -14.30 2.77
N CYS A 219 -0.15 -14.29 2.48
CA CYS A 219 -0.80 -15.41 1.80
C CYS A 219 -0.93 -15.06 0.32
N GLN A 220 -0.23 -15.78 -0.52
CA GLN A 220 -0.27 -15.58 -1.96
C GLN A 220 -0.91 -16.79 -2.65
N PHE A 221 -1.76 -16.53 -3.62
CA PHE A 221 -2.35 -17.57 -4.45
C PHE A 221 -2.71 -17.06 -5.83
N LYS A 222 -2.83 -18.01 -6.75
CA LYS A 222 -3.28 -17.77 -8.12
C LYS A 222 -4.56 -18.52 -8.35
N VAL A 223 -5.54 -17.86 -8.94
CA VAL A 223 -6.81 -18.48 -9.36
C VAL A 223 -6.96 -18.42 -10.87
N THR A 224 -7.40 -19.52 -11.47
CA THR A 224 -7.55 -19.64 -12.93
C THR A 224 -8.85 -20.36 -13.27
N ASN A 225 -9.46 -19.96 -14.39
CA ASN A 225 -10.62 -20.67 -14.97
C ASN A 225 -10.37 -21.15 -16.40
N GLY A 226 -9.11 -21.21 -16.83
CA GLY A 226 -8.70 -21.55 -18.18
C GLY A 226 -8.70 -20.39 -19.19
N ARG A 227 -9.45 -19.33 -18.93
CA ARG A 227 -9.49 -18.10 -19.74
C ARG A 227 -8.83 -16.93 -19.05
N GLU A 228 -9.05 -16.80 -17.77
CA GLU A 228 -8.59 -15.71 -16.93
C GLU A 228 -7.73 -16.24 -15.78
N SER A 229 -6.83 -15.39 -15.30
CA SER A 229 -5.94 -15.71 -14.20
C SER A 229 -5.74 -14.47 -13.35
N PHE A 230 -5.92 -14.61 -12.03
CA PHE A 230 -5.67 -13.54 -11.06
C PHE A 230 -4.66 -14.00 -10.01
N ARG A 231 -3.63 -13.19 -9.81
CA ARG A 231 -2.69 -13.37 -8.70
C ARG A 231 -3.09 -12.45 -7.56
N ILE A 232 -3.33 -13.04 -6.40
CA ILE A 232 -3.81 -12.32 -5.22
C ILE A 232 -2.78 -12.46 -4.10
N GLU A 233 -2.49 -11.36 -3.44
CA GLU A 233 -1.65 -11.30 -2.25
C GLU A 233 -2.44 -10.71 -1.09
N VAL A 234 -2.57 -11.48 -0.01
CA VAL A 234 -3.23 -11.08 1.22
C VAL A 234 -2.17 -10.71 2.25
N LEU A 235 -2.16 -9.45 2.65
CA LEU A 235 -1.36 -8.91 3.72
C LEU A 235 -2.19 -8.79 4.98
N PHE A 236 -1.56 -8.90 6.15
CA PHE A 236 -2.20 -8.75 7.45
C PHE A 236 -1.77 -7.42 8.04
N GLY A 237 -2.64 -6.75 8.76
CA GLY A 237 -2.33 -5.48 9.35
C GLY A 237 -3.06 -5.21 10.65
N VAL A 238 -2.43 -4.42 11.50
CA VAL A 238 -3.05 -3.85 12.70
C VAL A 238 -3.13 -2.34 12.52
N ARG A 239 -4.34 -1.81 12.65
CA ARG A 239 -4.61 -0.38 12.46
C ARG A 239 -4.04 0.44 13.61
N GLN A 240 -3.44 1.58 13.31
CA GLN A 240 -3.02 2.56 14.30
C GLN A 240 -4.20 3.48 14.64
N GLY A 241 -4.86 3.23 15.77
CA GLY A 241 -6.09 3.94 16.14
C GLY A 241 -7.18 3.82 15.07
N ASP A 242 -7.89 4.91 14.77
CA ASP A 242 -8.90 4.99 13.71
C ASP A 242 -8.35 5.60 12.41
N SER A 243 -7.04 5.51 12.22
CA SER A 243 -6.36 6.12 11.08
C SER A 243 -6.32 5.21 9.85
N ASP A 244 -5.80 5.75 8.74
CA ASP A 244 -5.52 5.03 7.50
C ASP A 244 -4.08 4.48 7.45
N VAL A 245 -3.40 4.46 8.59
CA VAL A 245 -2.05 3.91 8.74
C VAL A 245 -2.12 2.61 9.54
N PHE A 246 -1.42 1.60 9.04
CA PHE A 246 -1.35 0.27 9.61
C PHE A 246 0.09 -0.13 9.86
N VAL A 247 0.30 -1.11 10.73
CA VAL A 247 1.48 -1.94 10.69
C VAL A 247 1.15 -3.21 9.91
N SER A 248 2.04 -3.67 9.06
CA SER A 248 1.76 -4.69 8.04
C SER A 248 2.71 -5.88 8.14
N SER A 249 2.25 -7.01 7.67
CA SER A 249 3.04 -8.25 7.59
C SER A 249 4.14 -8.20 6.51
N GLN A 250 4.13 -7.23 5.61
CA GLN A 250 5.12 -7.14 4.53
C GLN A 250 6.46 -6.59 5.03
N PRO A 251 7.53 -7.41 5.09
CA PRO A 251 8.84 -6.92 5.48
C PRO A 251 9.47 -6.08 4.37
N ARG A 252 10.34 -5.16 4.74
CA ARG A 252 11.12 -4.35 3.79
C ARG A 252 12.46 -5.00 3.44
N GLU A 253 13.02 -5.79 4.34
CA GLU A 253 14.35 -6.40 4.21
C GLU A 253 14.30 -7.91 4.46
N ALA A 254 15.21 -8.64 3.79
CA ALA A 254 15.25 -10.10 3.86
C ALA A 254 15.57 -10.67 5.26
N CYS A 255 16.30 -9.89 6.09
CA CYS A 255 16.72 -10.29 7.44
C CYS A 255 15.83 -9.74 8.56
N THR A 256 14.64 -9.24 8.24
CA THR A 256 13.71 -8.69 9.22
C THR A 256 13.21 -9.78 10.16
N PRO A 257 13.26 -9.59 11.50
CA PRO A 257 12.68 -10.52 12.46
C PRO A 257 11.20 -10.77 12.21
N SER A 258 10.71 -11.98 12.45
CA SER A 258 9.30 -12.35 12.21
C SER A 258 8.31 -11.64 13.15
N THR A 259 8.79 -11.00 14.20
CA THR A 259 7.98 -10.17 15.11
C THR A 259 7.95 -8.69 14.70
N THR A 260 8.62 -8.31 13.61
CA THR A 260 8.63 -6.93 13.10
C THR A 260 7.47 -6.71 12.13
N TRP A 261 6.70 -5.65 12.40
CA TRP A 261 5.57 -5.18 11.59
C TRP A 261 5.87 -3.77 11.10
N PRO A 262 6.35 -3.62 9.86
CA PRO A 262 6.61 -2.29 9.27
C PRO A 262 5.33 -1.46 9.15
N GLU A 263 5.44 -0.16 9.37
CA GLU A 263 4.36 0.79 9.08
C GLU A 263 4.09 0.86 7.58
N THR A 264 2.84 0.86 7.19
CA THR A 264 2.38 0.98 5.81
C THR A 264 1.40 2.12 5.62
N TYR A 265 1.53 2.83 4.51
CA TYR A 265 0.67 3.93 4.08
C TYR A 265 -0.20 3.54 2.88
N ALA A 266 -0.25 2.26 2.54
CA ALA A 266 -0.93 1.75 1.34
C ALA A 266 -2.42 2.10 1.32
N VAL A 267 -3.10 2.10 2.48
CA VAL A 267 -4.51 2.50 2.59
C VAL A 267 -4.67 4.01 2.35
N ALA A 268 -3.80 4.83 2.94
CA ALA A 268 -3.80 6.28 2.71
C ALA A 268 -3.53 6.61 1.23
N GLU A 269 -2.62 5.91 0.59
CA GLU A 269 -2.28 6.09 -0.82
C GLU A 269 -3.43 5.70 -1.75
N VAL A 270 -4.11 4.58 -1.53
CA VAL A 270 -5.26 4.20 -2.36
C VAL A 270 -6.44 5.17 -2.16
N LYS A 271 -6.61 5.72 -0.97
CA LYS A 271 -7.59 6.79 -0.72
C LYS A 271 -7.23 8.06 -1.49
N PHE A 272 -5.94 8.42 -1.55
CA PHE A 272 -5.48 9.55 -2.36
C PHE A 272 -5.83 9.37 -3.83
N PHE A 273 -5.52 8.22 -4.44
CA PHE A 273 -5.86 7.96 -5.84
C PHE A 273 -7.38 7.96 -6.09
N LYS A 274 -8.18 7.43 -5.16
CA LYS A 274 -9.65 7.53 -5.24
C LYS A 274 -10.15 8.96 -5.14
N TYR A 275 -9.53 9.78 -4.29
CA TYR A 275 -9.83 11.21 -4.19
C TYR A 275 -9.54 11.94 -5.51
N ILE A 276 -8.40 11.67 -6.13
CA ILE A 276 -8.03 12.22 -7.44
C ILE A 276 -9.02 11.74 -8.51
N ALA A 277 -9.33 10.44 -8.56
CA ALA A 277 -10.25 9.85 -9.54
C ALA A 277 -11.62 10.51 -9.59
N ARG A 278 -12.12 11.00 -8.44
CA ARG A 278 -13.41 11.73 -8.37
C ARG A 278 -13.34 13.17 -8.85
N ARG A 279 -12.17 13.73 -9.05
CA ARG A 279 -11.93 15.16 -9.37
C ARG A 279 -11.39 15.38 -10.76
N VAL A 280 -10.79 14.37 -11.36
CA VAL A 280 -10.23 14.47 -12.71
C VAL A 280 -11.33 14.45 -13.77
N PRO A 281 -11.10 15.11 -14.92
CA PRO A 281 -11.99 14.98 -16.07
C PRO A 281 -12.08 13.51 -16.57
N PRO A 282 -13.17 13.13 -17.27
CA PRO A 282 -13.33 11.76 -17.79
C PRO A 282 -12.22 11.31 -18.73
N ASP A 283 -11.59 12.24 -19.44
CA ASP A 283 -10.49 12.02 -20.38
C ASP A 283 -9.11 12.13 -19.73
N SER A 284 -9.02 12.09 -18.40
CA SER A 284 -7.77 12.23 -17.67
C SER A 284 -6.84 11.04 -17.91
N LEU A 285 -5.56 11.33 -18.08
CA LEU A 285 -4.51 10.35 -18.36
C LEU A 285 -3.45 10.26 -17.25
N HIS A 286 -3.75 10.73 -16.03
CA HIS A 286 -2.79 10.73 -14.93
C HIS A 286 -2.27 9.32 -14.59
N LEU A 287 -3.15 8.30 -14.57
CA LEU A 287 -2.74 6.91 -14.33
C LEU A 287 -1.93 6.34 -15.51
N LYS A 288 -2.25 6.75 -16.73
CA LYS A 288 -1.51 6.35 -17.93
C LYS A 288 -0.12 6.98 -17.95
N CYS A 289 0.02 8.24 -17.55
CA CYS A 289 1.32 8.89 -17.37
C CYS A 289 2.18 8.13 -16.35
N LEU A 290 1.62 7.83 -15.18
CA LEU A 290 2.29 7.05 -14.14
C LEU A 290 2.74 5.68 -14.65
N GLN A 291 1.84 4.94 -15.30
CA GLN A 291 2.10 3.61 -15.81
C GLN A 291 3.17 3.62 -16.91
N PHE A 292 3.08 4.54 -17.84
CA PHE A 292 4.05 4.70 -18.92
C PHE A 292 5.45 4.98 -18.38
N PHE A 293 5.56 5.98 -17.50
CA PHE A 293 6.85 6.39 -16.95
C PHE A 293 7.46 5.28 -16.08
N THR A 294 6.65 4.61 -15.27
CA THR A 294 7.10 3.45 -14.50
C THR A 294 7.66 2.35 -15.39
N ARG A 295 7.03 2.09 -16.53
CA ARG A 295 7.49 1.05 -17.48
C ARG A 295 8.77 1.46 -18.22
N LEU A 296 8.93 2.73 -18.54
CA LEU A 296 10.18 3.25 -19.11
C LEU A 296 11.36 3.05 -18.14
N GLN A 297 11.10 3.22 -16.85
CA GLN A 297 12.12 3.11 -15.80
C GLN A 297 12.33 1.67 -15.28
N LEU A 298 11.61 0.66 -15.85
CA LEU A 298 11.88 -0.73 -15.54
C LEU A 298 13.31 -1.11 -15.96
N GLY A 299 14.11 -1.57 -15.00
CA GLY A 299 15.51 -1.90 -15.23
C GLY A 299 16.50 -0.77 -14.89
N SER A 300 16.02 0.45 -14.59
CA SER A 300 16.82 1.49 -13.96
C SER A 300 16.93 1.27 -12.46
N GLY A 301 17.82 2.01 -11.79
CA GLY A 301 17.95 2.00 -10.33
C GLY A 301 16.77 2.60 -9.56
N PHE A 302 15.80 3.20 -10.26
CA PHE A 302 14.63 3.81 -9.61
C PHE A 302 13.53 2.79 -9.34
N SER A 303 13.03 2.78 -8.10
CA SER A 303 11.91 1.94 -7.73
C SER A 303 10.59 2.48 -8.31
N THR A 304 9.63 1.57 -8.53
CA THR A 304 8.25 1.94 -8.87
C THR A 304 7.64 2.93 -7.87
N TYR A 305 7.99 2.80 -6.59
CA TYR A 305 7.53 3.69 -5.54
C TYR A 305 8.07 5.11 -5.68
N THR A 306 9.31 5.27 -6.14
CA THR A 306 9.90 6.57 -6.46
C THR A 306 9.06 7.32 -7.49
N ILE A 307 8.76 6.68 -8.62
CA ILE A 307 7.95 7.28 -9.69
C ILE A 307 6.54 7.60 -9.20
N LYS A 308 5.91 6.67 -8.47
CA LYS A 308 4.61 6.89 -7.85
C LYS A 308 4.61 8.11 -6.94
N THR A 309 5.65 8.28 -6.12
CA THR A 309 5.79 9.41 -5.21
C THR A 309 5.89 10.74 -5.96
N VAL A 310 6.69 10.80 -7.03
CA VAL A 310 6.81 11.98 -7.90
C VAL A 310 5.43 12.34 -8.49
N VAL A 311 4.71 11.37 -9.03
CA VAL A 311 3.38 11.60 -9.62
C VAL A 311 2.37 12.06 -8.56
N MET A 312 2.37 11.49 -7.37
CA MET A 312 1.50 11.94 -6.28
C MET A 312 1.76 13.40 -5.90
N HIS A 313 3.02 13.82 -5.83
CA HIS A 313 3.37 15.22 -5.61
C HIS A 313 2.88 16.13 -6.75
N LEU A 314 3.09 15.73 -8.00
CA LEU A 314 2.64 16.51 -9.16
C LEU A 314 1.11 16.62 -9.23
N LEU A 315 0.37 15.58 -8.83
CA LEU A 315 -1.09 15.61 -8.75
C LEU A 315 -1.63 16.59 -7.70
N THR A 316 -0.83 17.00 -6.73
CA THR A 316 -1.18 18.04 -5.76
C THR A 316 -0.81 19.45 -6.21
N ILE A 317 0.13 19.59 -7.13
CA ILE A 317 0.67 20.87 -7.61
C ILE A 317 0.00 21.28 -8.90
N ILE A 318 -0.09 20.37 -9.87
CA ILE A 318 -0.68 20.64 -11.19
C ILE A 318 -2.20 20.43 -11.11
N PRO A 319 -3.01 21.42 -11.49
CA PRO A 319 -4.46 21.28 -11.48
C PRO A 319 -4.93 20.02 -12.23
N VAL A 320 -5.87 19.29 -11.64
CA VAL A 320 -6.37 18.03 -12.22
C VAL A 320 -6.95 18.18 -13.62
N SER A 321 -7.45 19.38 -13.97
CA SER A 321 -7.94 19.73 -15.30
C SER A 321 -6.85 19.73 -16.38
N ARG A 322 -5.58 19.77 -15.99
CA ARG A 322 -4.42 19.75 -16.89
C ARG A 322 -3.80 18.36 -17.10
N TRP A 323 -4.48 17.31 -16.68
CA TRP A 323 -4.08 15.93 -16.91
C TRP A 323 -4.88 15.26 -18.04
N ARG A 324 -5.25 16.06 -19.06
CA ARG A 324 -6.00 15.59 -20.23
C ARG A 324 -5.08 15.01 -21.29
N ARG A 325 -5.68 14.35 -22.29
CA ARG A 325 -4.98 13.73 -23.42
C ARG A 325 -4.06 14.72 -24.15
N ARG A 326 -4.51 15.95 -24.40
CA ARG A 326 -3.71 17.01 -25.06
C ARG A 326 -2.45 17.38 -24.29
N ASP A 327 -2.44 17.25 -22.96
CA ASP A 327 -1.32 17.58 -22.09
C ASP A 327 -0.41 16.37 -21.81
N PHE A 328 -0.65 15.20 -22.43
CA PHE A 328 0.01 13.95 -22.09
C PHE A 328 1.54 14.03 -22.16
N VAL A 329 2.09 14.49 -23.29
CA VAL A 329 3.55 14.60 -23.48
C VAL A 329 4.13 15.57 -22.46
N ARG A 330 3.47 16.72 -22.27
CA ARG A 330 3.89 17.71 -21.28
C ARG A 330 3.93 17.15 -19.87
N ARG A 331 2.92 16.33 -19.48
CA ARG A 331 2.92 15.65 -18.17
C ARG A 331 4.05 14.64 -18.04
N LEU A 332 4.39 13.92 -19.08
CA LEU A 332 5.57 13.04 -19.08
C LEU A 332 6.87 13.84 -18.90
N MET A 333 6.99 15.00 -19.55
CA MET A 333 8.15 15.89 -19.36
C MET A 333 8.21 16.42 -17.92
N ASP A 334 7.09 16.84 -17.34
CA ASP A 334 7.06 17.29 -15.93
C ASP A 334 7.49 16.19 -14.95
N ILE A 335 7.07 14.95 -15.17
CA ILE A 335 7.50 13.81 -14.35
C ILE A 335 9.00 13.60 -14.48
N SER A 336 9.51 13.61 -15.71
CA SER A 336 10.93 13.44 -16.01
C SER A 336 11.76 14.54 -15.35
N GLU A 337 11.40 15.79 -15.56
CA GLU A 337 12.14 16.94 -15.04
C GLU A 337 12.10 16.99 -13.51
N ASN A 338 10.93 16.70 -12.91
CA ASN A 338 10.82 16.66 -11.45
C ASN A 338 11.68 15.53 -10.84
N LEU A 339 11.70 14.35 -11.45
CA LEU A 339 12.58 13.26 -11.01
C LEU A 339 14.06 13.67 -11.13
N ARG A 340 14.47 14.29 -12.26
CA ARG A 340 15.83 14.78 -12.47
C ARG A 340 16.23 15.76 -11.37
N LEU A 341 15.41 16.76 -11.09
CA LEU A 341 15.64 17.72 -10.02
C LEU A 341 15.78 17.06 -8.66
N CYS A 342 14.89 16.11 -8.34
CA CYS A 342 14.97 15.36 -7.08
C CYS A 342 16.28 14.59 -6.94
N VAL A 343 16.80 14.01 -8.03
CA VAL A 343 18.10 13.31 -8.03
C VAL A 343 19.24 14.32 -7.87
N GLU A 344 19.23 15.43 -8.59
CA GLU A 344 20.25 16.48 -8.50
C GLU A 344 20.38 17.05 -7.10
N VAL A 345 19.24 17.40 -6.48
CA VAL A 345 19.22 17.92 -5.09
C VAL A 345 19.27 16.82 -4.03
N ARG A 346 19.31 15.53 -4.44
CA ARG A 346 19.33 14.35 -3.56
C ARG A 346 18.18 14.33 -2.58
N ARG A 347 16.99 14.80 -2.97
CA ARG A 347 15.84 14.92 -2.11
C ARG A 347 14.53 14.57 -2.82
N LEU A 348 13.86 13.56 -2.29
CA LEU A 348 12.47 13.23 -2.62
C LEU A 348 11.71 12.99 -1.32
N ASN A 349 10.84 13.91 -0.96
CA ASN A 349 10.06 13.78 0.27
C ASN A 349 9.01 12.66 0.15
N HIS A 350 8.88 11.89 1.21
CA HIS A 350 7.80 10.92 1.33
C HIS A 350 6.45 11.64 1.21
N PHE A 351 5.50 11.05 0.45
CA PHE A 351 4.25 11.73 0.15
C PHE A 351 3.33 11.85 1.37
N ILE A 352 3.32 10.87 2.28
CA ILE A 352 2.44 10.85 3.45
C ILE A 352 3.11 11.48 4.69
N LEU A 353 4.35 11.05 4.99
CA LEU A 353 5.05 11.46 6.21
C LEU A 353 5.37 12.96 6.21
N GLY A 354 4.84 13.67 7.20
CA GLY A 354 5.06 15.10 7.38
C GLY A 354 4.37 15.99 6.33
N ASN A 355 3.48 15.44 5.50
CA ASN A 355 2.75 16.20 4.50
C ASN A 355 1.47 16.79 5.10
N ARG A 356 1.43 18.12 5.23
CA ARG A 356 0.27 18.85 5.76
C ARG A 356 -0.79 19.20 4.70
N ARG A 357 -0.54 18.86 3.43
CA ARG A 357 -1.42 19.18 2.29
C ARG A 357 -2.26 18.00 1.81
N LEU A 358 -2.31 16.92 2.57
CA LEU A 358 -3.12 15.76 2.24
C LEU A 358 -4.62 16.08 2.27
N PRO A 359 -5.42 15.41 1.44
CA PRO A 359 -6.88 15.51 1.51
C PRO A 359 -7.41 15.16 2.91
N ARG A 360 -8.43 15.91 3.37
CA ARG A 360 -9.04 15.68 4.70
C ARG A 360 -9.66 14.30 4.89
N GLU A 361 -9.92 13.59 3.80
CA GLU A 361 -10.45 12.22 3.81
C GLU A 361 -9.41 11.19 4.31
N ILE A 362 -8.12 11.55 4.28
CA ILE A 362 -7.03 10.69 4.76
C ILE A 362 -6.80 11.01 6.22
N SER A 363 -7.05 10.02 7.07
CA SER A 363 -6.82 10.11 8.51
C SER A 363 -5.45 9.57 8.86
N LEU A 364 -4.63 10.39 9.50
CA LEU A 364 -3.29 10.00 9.95
C LEU A 364 -3.19 10.06 11.47
N PRO A 365 -2.39 9.18 12.11
CA PRO A 365 -2.07 9.32 13.51
C PRO A 365 -1.34 10.65 13.78
N PRO A 366 -1.51 11.27 14.96
CA PRO A 366 -0.84 12.54 15.31
C PRO A 366 0.68 12.47 15.12
N GLU A 367 1.31 11.36 15.47
CA GLU A 367 2.75 11.16 15.36
C GLU A 367 3.22 11.17 13.90
N VAL A 368 2.39 10.67 12.98
CA VAL A 368 2.67 10.67 11.53
C VAL A 368 2.48 12.08 10.95
N GLN A 369 1.42 12.78 11.36
CA GLN A 369 1.18 14.17 10.93
C GLN A 369 2.27 15.13 11.38
N MET A 370 2.77 14.96 12.61
CA MET A 370 3.78 15.81 13.22
C MET A 370 5.21 15.36 12.93
N SER A 371 5.39 14.23 12.24
CA SER A 371 6.71 13.73 11.89
C SER A 371 7.41 14.71 10.93
N ARG A 372 8.73 14.74 10.99
CA ARG A 372 9.53 15.45 10.00
C ARG A 372 9.36 14.77 8.63
N THR A 373 9.44 15.57 7.58
CA THR A 373 9.48 15.03 6.22
C THR A 373 10.63 14.04 6.08
N CYS A 374 10.33 12.89 5.48
CA CYS A 374 11.31 11.84 5.26
C CYS A 374 11.84 11.93 3.83
N ASN A 375 13.16 11.97 3.67
CA ASN A 375 13.80 11.98 2.36
C ASN A 375 14.03 10.54 1.86
N LEU A 376 13.31 10.12 0.83
CA LEU A 376 13.48 8.82 0.20
C LEU A 376 14.83 8.66 -0.50
N PHE A 377 15.49 9.78 -0.86
CA PHE A 377 16.81 9.82 -1.48
C PHE A 377 17.95 10.05 -0.47
N HIS A 378 17.70 9.79 0.82
CA HIS A 378 18.74 9.95 1.83
C HIS A 378 19.99 9.13 1.53
N HIS A 379 19.85 7.94 0.93
CA HIS A 379 20.97 7.10 0.49
C HIS A 379 21.85 7.81 -0.54
N LEU A 380 21.29 8.65 -1.42
CA LEU A 380 22.06 9.43 -2.39
C LEU A 380 22.83 10.59 -1.75
N VAL A 381 22.36 11.07 -0.58
CA VAL A 381 23.11 12.06 0.20
C VAL A 381 24.35 11.44 0.84
N MET A 382 24.21 10.20 1.31
CA MET A 382 25.27 9.49 2.04
C MET A 382 26.29 8.81 1.13
N ASP A 383 25.91 8.48 -0.11
CA ASP A 383 26.75 7.77 -1.07
C ASP A 383 26.90 8.55 -2.39
N PRO A 384 28.05 9.24 -2.60
CA PRO A 384 28.32 9.97 -3.84
C PRO A 384 28.39 9.07 -5.09
N VAL A 385 28.78 7.79 -4.93
CA VAL A 385 28.84 6.85 -6.06
C VAL A 385 27.43 6.48 -6.50
N ALA A 386 26.55 6.15 -5.56
CA ALA A 386 25.13 5.90 -5.83
C ALA A 386 24.47 7.11 -6.49
N HIS A 387 24.80 8.34 -6.04
CA HIS A 387 24.28 9.56 -6.66
C HIS A 387 24.77 9.72 -8.10
N SER A 388 26.07 9.54 -8.35
CA SER A 388 26.65 9.63 -9.71
C SER A 388 26.02 8.58 -10.64
N GLN A 389 25.79 7.38 -10.16
CA GLN A 389 25.11 6.33 -10.90
C GLN A 389 23.66 6.73 -11.21
N ALA A 390 22.89 7.19 -10.23
CA ALA A 390 21.52 7.66 -10.43
C ALA A 390 21.43 8.79 -11.47
N MET A 391 22.42 9.72 -11.47
CA MET A 391 22.51 10.78 -12.47
C MET A 391 22.83 10.24 -13.88
N SER A 392 23.56 9.15 -13.99
CA SER A 392 23.90 8.55 -15.29
C SER A 392 22.77 7.70 -15.89
N GLU A 393 21.85 7.20 -15.05
CA GLU A 393 20.68 6.45 -15.49
C GLU A 393 19.56 7.34 -16.02
N TYR A 394 19.69 8.64 -15.78
CA TYR A 394 18.76 9.66 -16.24
C TYR A 394 19.16 10.22 -17.60
#